data_f242340099e87afe8d8c47c8fd0b9b71
#
_entry.id   f242340099e87afe8d8c47c8fd0b9b71
#
_cell.length_a   1.000
_cell.length_b   1.000
_cell.length_c   1.000
_cell.angle_alpha   90.00
_cell.angle_beta   90.00
_cell.angle_gamma   90.00
#
_symmetry.space_group_name_H-M   'P 1'
#
loop_
_entity.id
_entity.type
_entity.pdbx_description
1 polymer ?
#
loop_
_entity_poly.entity_id
_entity_poly.type
_entity_poly.pdbx_seq_one_letter_code
_entity_poly.pdbx_strand_id
1 'polypeptide(L)'
;MSELSVKFFSEALKRNVRFEMYLPDAGNHEGNRKMKTLFLLHGYTGDADNWAGEELAQKYHFAVVAPNGENGFWLDGPATGHKFCTYVGVELVNYLRRTFGLAMNADETYVMGFSMGGFGALHTAFAFPECFGKVAAMSSALIIHEIAHMKPGESNGVANYDYYHGCFGDLETVETSESNPEVLVKRLKDNGRQIPEIFMSCGTEDFLLENNRAFHQYLEETDISHIYLESKGEHNMDFWKEYSAKFAKMMFGEERKKVGTRSIPRHG
;
A
#
# COMPACT_ATOMS: atom_id res chain seq x y z
N MET A 1 9.21 10.16 -19.00
CA MET A 1 8.20 9.78 -18.01
C MET A 1 7.06 10.78 -18.03
N SER A 2 5.83 10.33 -17.78
CA SER A 2 4.68 11.22 -17.67
C SER A 2 4.17 11.21 -16.23
N GLU A 3 3.91 12.39 -15.68
CA GLU A 3 3.27 12.58 -14.39
C GLU A 3 1.87 13.16 -14.63
N LEU A 4 0.87 12.56 -14.00
CA LEU A 4 -0.53 12.96 -14.14
C LEU A 4 -1.14 13.16 -12.76
N SER A 5 -1.70 14.35 -12.54
CA SER A 5 -2.57 14.61 -11.39
C SER A 5 -4.02 14.44 -11.83
N VAL A 6 -4.69 13.45 -11.27
CA VAL A 6 -6.06 13.08 -11.68
C VAL A 6 -7.03 13.36 -10.56
N LYS A 7 -8.12 14.07 -10.88
CA LYS A 7 -9.19 14.37 -9.96
C LYS A 7 -10.50 13.75 -10.43
N PHE A 8 -11.19 13.05 -9.54
CA PHE A 8 -12.53 12.52 -9.82
C PHE A 8 -13.40 12.55 -8.56
N PHE A 9 -14.71 12.39 -8.71
CA PHE A 9 -15.63 12.29 -7.57
C PHE A 9 -15.66 10.85 -7.06
N SER A 10 -15.37 10.68 -5.75
CA SER A 10 -15.47 9.39 -5.06
C SER A 10 -16.83 9.27 -4.38
N GLU A 11 -17.57 8.21 -4.69
CA GLU A 11 -18.80 7.87 -4.00
C GLU A 11 -18.52 7.33 -2.58
N ALA A 12 -17.42 6.62 -2.38
CA ALA A 12 -16.98 6.10 -1.09
C ALA A 12 -16.64 7.25 -0.11
N LEU A 13 -15.98 8.29 -0.62
CA LEU A 13 -15.56 9.44 0.18
C LEU A 13 -16.50 10.66 0.06
N LYS A 14 -17.55 10.60 -0.79
CA LYS A 14 -18.55 11.66 -1.00
C LYS A 14 -17.94 13.02 -1.34
N ARG A 15 -16.80 13.04 -2.01
CA ARG A 15 -16.09 14.26 -2.41
C ARG A 15 -15.19 14.03 -3.63
N ASN A 16 -14.72 15.14 -4.21
CA ASN A 16 -13.64 15.04 -5.17
C ASN A 16 -12.35 14.61 -4.46
N VAL A 17 -11.70 13.61 -5.03
CA VAL A 17 -10.41 13.09 -4.60
C VAL A 17 -9.36 13.30 -5.66
N ARG A 18 -8.09 13.28 -5.25
CA ARG A 18 -6.94 13.39 -6.15
C ARG A 18 -6.03 12.18 -5.95
N PHE A 19 -5.44 11.69 -7.04
CA PHE A 19 -4.30 10.79 -7.00
C PHE A 19 -3.26 11.25 -8.02
N GLU A 20 -2.01 10.99 -7.70
CA GLU A 20 -0.90 11.16 -8.63
C GLU A 20 -0.59 9.84 -9.32
N MET A 21 -0.25 9.92 -10.61
CA MET A 21 0.11 8.75 -11.39
C MET A 21 1.39 9.01 -12.17
N TYR A 22 2.35 8.10 -12.05
CA TYR A 22 3.63 8.16 -12.74
C TYR A 22 3.69 7.03 -13.75
N LEU A 23 3.86 7.39 -15.03
CA LEU A 23 3.99 6.44 -16.13
C LEU A 23 5.41 6.48 -16.67
N PRO A 24 6.08 5.33 -16.85
CA PRO A 24 7.42 5.29 -17.44
C PRO A 24 7.38 5.75 -18.89
N ASP A 25 8.52 6.23 -19.41
CA ASP A 25 8.63 6.58 -20.82
C ASP A 25 8.32 5.39 -21.74
N ALA A 26 7.55 5.67 -22.77
CA ALA A 26 7.18 4.67 -23.79
C ALA A 26 8.36 4.25 -24.71
N GLY A 27 9.60 4.48 -24.30
CA GLY A 27 10.79 4.17 -25.08
C GLY A 27 10.85 2.71 -25.51
N ASN A 28 10.89 2.47 -26.82
CA ASN A 28 11.18 1.21 -27.51
C ASN A 28 10.59 -0.07 -26.87
N HIS A 29 9.29 -0.05 -26.59
CA HIS A 29 8.61 -1.25 -26.11
C HIS A 29 8.24 -2.13 -27.31
N GLU A 30 9.08 -3.09 -27.61
CA GLU A 30 8.71 -4.22 -28.40
C GLU A 30 7.62 -5.01 -27.65
N GLY A 31 6.38 -4.89 -28.14
CA GLY A 31 5.28 -5.76 -27.79
C GLY A 31 4.26 -5.21 -26.80
N ASN A 32 3.08 -5.70 -26.97
CA ASN A 32 1.81 -5.45 -26.26
C ASN A 32 1.84 -5.94 -24.79
N ARG A 33 2.91 -5.64 -24.03
CA ARG A 33 2.99 -6.03 -22.62
C ARG A 33 2.11 -5.12 -21.78
N LYS A 34 1.14 -5.72 -21.14
CA LYS A 34 0.32 -5.05 -20.11
C LYS A 34 1.24 -4.47 -19.04
N MET A 35 1.04 -3.20 -18.71
CA MET A 35 1.80 -2.50 -17.70
C MET A 35 1.29 -2.92 -16.32
N LYS A 36 2.18 -3.41 -15.45
CA LYS A 36 1.85 -3.64 -14.04
C LYS A 36 1.59 -2.33 -13.32
N THR A 37 0.83 -2.39 -12.25
CA THR A 37 0.43 -1.21 -11.49
C THR A 37 0.83 -1.37 -10.03
N LEU A 38 1.47 -0.36 -9.45
CA LEU A 38 1.80 -0.27 -8.04
C LEU A 38 1.03 0.88 -7.40
N PHE A 39 0.21 0.57 -6.39
CA PHE A 39 -0.39 1.57 -5.52
C PHE A 39 0.58 1.92 -4.40
N LEU A 40 0.81 3.22 -4.15
CA LEU A 40 1.62 3.72 -3.04
C LEU A 40 0.75 4.44 -2.03
N LEU A 41 0.69 3.91 -0.81
CA LEU A 41 -0.11 4.45 0.28
C LEU A 41 0.79 5.21 1.27
N HIS A 42 0.54 6.51 1.43
CA HIS A 42 1.33 7.38 2.31
C HIS A 42 1.05 7.14 3.79
N GLY A 43 1.96 7.61 4.66
CA GLY A 43 1.84 7.57 6.10
C GLY A 43 0.92 8.67 6.67
N TYR A 44 0.74 8.67 8.00
CA TYR A 44 0.00 9.70 8.72
C TYR A 44 0.59 11.09 8.45
N THR A 45 -0.27 12.09 8.27
CA THR A 45 0.06 13.47 7.85
C THR A 45 0.68 13.61 6.46
N GLY A 46 0.79 12.52 5.69
CA GLY A 46 1.25 12.55 4.31
C GLY A 46 0.11 12.84 3.32
N ASP A 47 0.49 12.89 2.06
CA ASP A 47 -0.43 12.95 0.92
C ASP A 47 0.15 12.23 -0.30
N ALA A 48 -0.51 12.34 -1.46
CA ALA A 48 -0.11 11.71 -2.70
C ALA A 48 1.26 12.17 -3.23
N ASP A 49 1.73 13.35 -2.83
CA ASP A 49 2.96 13.98 -3.33
C ASP A 49 4.22 13.57 -2.54
N ASN A 50 4.06 12.88 -1.41
CA ASN A 50 5.15 12.60 -0.46
C ASN A 50 5.99 11.37 -0.80
N TRP A 51 5.80 10.72 -1.92
CA TRP A 51 6.51 9.49 -2.24
C TRP A 51 7.25 9.56 -3.58
N ALA A 52 8.44 8.97 -3.63
CA ALA A 52 9.28 8.87 -4.83
C ALA A 52 8.75 7.86 -5.88
N GLY A 53 7.47 7.97 -6.25
CA GLY A 53 6.82 7.09 -7.23
C GLY A 53 7.44 7.15 -8.61
N GLU A 54 7.95 8.32 -8.98
CA GLU A 54 8.66 8.59 -10.22
C GLU A 54 9.85 7.66 -10.46
N GLU A 55 10.75 7.57 -9.48
CA GLU A 55 11.95 6.75 -9.59
C GLU A 55 11.60 5.27 -9.74
N LEU A 56 10.64 4.77 -8.97
CA LEU A 56 10.20 3.39 -9.05
C LEU A 56 9.53 3.08 -10.40
N ALA A 57 8.64 3.97 -10.89
CA ALA A 57 7.97 3.81 -12.17
C ALA A 57 8.97 3.68 -13.33
N GLN A 58 9.95 4.57 -13.38
CA GLN A 58 10.95 4.60 -14.46
C GLN A 58 11.90 3.39 -14.36
N LYS A 59 12.35 3.05 -13.16
CA LYS A 59 13.34 1.99 -12.93
C LYS A 59 12.82 0.61 -13.27
N TYR A 60 11.59 0.30 -12.85
CA TYR A 60 10.99 -1.03 -13.00
C TYR A 60 9.95 -1.12 -14.11
N HIS A 61 9.65 -0.01 -14.77
CA HIS A 61 8.73 0.06 -15.90
C HIS A 61 7.31 -0.42 -15.59
N PHE A 62 6.69 0.19 -14.60
CA PHE A 62 5.29 -0.01 -14.24
C PHE A 62 4.61 1.34 -13.93
N ALA A 63 3.29 1.35 -13.95
CA ALA A 63 2.53 2.51 -13.50
C ALA A 63 2.56 2.58 -11.97
N VAL A 64 2.85 3.76 -11.42
CA VAL A 64 2.68 4.05 -10.01
C VAL A 64 1.45 4.91 -9.81
N VAL A 65 0.61 4.57 -8.85
CA VAL A 65 -0.61 5.29 -8.48
C VAL A 65 -0.53 5.63 -7.00
N ALA A 66 -0.47 6.91 -6.67
CA ALA A 66 -0.39 7.42 -5.31
C ALA A 66 -1.69 8.17 -4.96
N PRO A 67 -2.68 7.52 -4.33
CA PRO A 67 -3.90 8.17 -3.87
C PRO A 67 -3.65 9.01 -2.62
N ASN A 68 -4.50 10.03 -2.41
CA ASN A 68 -4.56 10.74 -1.13
C ASN A 68 -5.56 10.03 -0.20
N GLY A 69 -5.08 9.56 0.95
CA GLY A 69 -5.83 8.87 2.00
C GLY A 69 -6.09 9.73 3.23
N GLU A 70 -5.65 10.99 3.21
CA GLU A 70 -5.73 11.88 4.39
C GLU A 70 -5.15 11.17 5.63
N ASN A 71 -5.81 11.34 6.79
CA ASN A 71 -5.47 10.61 8.02
C ASN A 71 -6.49 9.51 8.32
N GLY A 72 -7.02 8.83 7.29
CA GLY A 72 -8.12 7.87 7.41
C GLY A 72 -7.70 6.42 7.68
N PHE A 73 -6.44 6.14 8.01
CA PHE A 73 -5.88 4.79 8.21
C PHE A 73 -6.14 3.81 7.07
N TRP A 74 -6.57 4.32 5.92
CA TRP A 74 -6.96 3.52 4.76
C TRP A 74 -8.08 2.51 5.05
N LEU A 75 -8.91 2.81 6.08
CA LEU A 75 -10.01 1.99 6.55
C LEU A 75 -11.37 2.53 6.11
N ASP A 76 -12.37 1.69 6.17
CA ASP A 76 -13.77 2.07 6.03
C ASP A 76 -14.36 2.46 7.39
N GLY A 77 -14.02 3.65 7.87
CA GLY A 77 -14.54 4.18 9.13
C GLY A 77 -16.08 4.28 9.17
N PRO A 78 -16.66 4.47 10.36
CA PRO A 78 -18.13 4.46 10.54
C PRO A 78 -18.84 5.67 9.93
N ALA A 79 -18.15 6.80 9.77
CA ALA A 79 -18.76 8.02 9.27
C ALA A 79 -18.98 7.97 7.74
N THR A 80 -20.03 8.67 7.29
CA THR A 80 -20.28 8.90 5.86
C THR A 80 -19.09 9.63 5.23
N GLY A 81 -18.62 9.15 4.08
CA GLY A 81 -17.48 9.74 3.39
C GLY A 81 -16.10 9.35 3.96
N HIS A 82 -16.02 8.33 4.82
CA HIS A 82 -14.79 7.79 5.38
C HIS A 82 -14.52 6.33 4.94
N LYS A 83 -14.81 6.00 3.68
CA LYS A 83 -14.65 4.65 3.14
C LYS A 83 -13.35 4.55 2.32
N PHE A 84 -12.19 4.74 2.99
CA PHE A 84 -10.89 4.80 2.30
C PHE A 84 -10.43 3.45 1.74
N CYS A 85 -10.76 2.34 2.40
CA CYS A 85 -10.44 1.01 1.89
C CYS A 85 -11.24 0.71 0.62
N THR A 86 -12.55 0.99 0.62
CA THR A 86 -13.42 0.91 -0.57
C THR A 86 -12.95 1.85 -1.68
N TYR A 87 -12.54 3.07 -1.33
CA TYR A 87 -12.00 4.03 -2.31
C TYR A 87 -10.79 3.43 -3.06
N VAL A 88 -9.80 2.90 -2.35
CA VAL A 88 -8.59 2.35 -2.97
C VAL A 88 -8.85 1.01 -3.64
N GLY A 89 -9.46 0.06 -2.94
CA GLY A 89 -9.61 -1.32 -3.39
C GLY A 89 -10.70 -1.55 -4.45
N VAL A 90 -11.70 -0.67 -4.51
CA VAL A 90 -12.83 -0.80 -5.43
C VAL A 90 -12.90 0.34 -6.43
N GLU A 91 -13.08 1.58 -5.96
CA GLU A 91 -13.35 2.71 -6.85
C GLU A 91 -12.14 3.06 -7.72
N LEU A 92 -10.97 3.23 -7.11
CA LEU A 92 -9.76 3.63 -7.83
C LEU A 92 -9.29 2.50 -8.76
N VAL A 93 -9.33 1.25 -8.32
CA VAL A 93 -9.05 0.09 -9.17
C VAL A 93 -9.98 0.09 -10.39
N ASN A 94 -11.28 0.25 -10.20
CA ASN A 94 -12.25 0.28 -11.31
C ASN A 94 -12.08 1.50 -12.21
N TYR A 95 -11.72 2.66 -11.64
CA TYR A 95 -11.42 3.85 -12.41
C TYR A 95 -10.20 3.64 -13.33
N LEU A 96 -9.11 3.07 -12.79
CA LEU A 96 -7.89 2.76 -13.56
C LEU A 96 -8.16 1.73 -14.67
N ARG A 97 -8.92 0.69 -14.37
CA ARG A 97 -9.33 -0.33 -15.38
C ARG A 97 -10.05 0.29 -16.57
N ARG A 98 -11.06 1.11 -16.29
CA ARG A 98 -11.91 1.70 -17.35
C ARG A 98 -11.23 2.82 -18.13
N THR A 99 -10.41 3.64 -17.45
CA THR A 99 -9.84 4.86 -18.02
C THR A 99 -8.49 4.63 -18.66
N PHE A 100 -7.65 3.81 -18.05
CA PHE A 100 -6.24 3.64 -18.43
C PHE A 100 -5.87 2.22 -18.84
N GLY A 101 -6.75 1.22 -18.64
CA GLY A 101 -6.41 -0.18 -18.86
C GLY A 101 -5.33 -0.71 -17.90
N LEU A 102 -5.23 -0.12 -16.70
CA LEU A 102 -4.31 -0.48 -15.65
C LEU A 102 -5.01 -1.28 -14.54
N ALA A 103 -4.25 -1.91 -13.64
CA ALA A 103 -4.76 -2.68 -12.50
C ALA A 103 -5.78 -3.76 -12.90
N MET A 104 -5.55 -4.45 -14.02
CA MET A 104 -6.56 -5.32 -14.66
C MET A 104 -6.83 -6.60 -13.87
N ASN A 105 -5.86 -7.13 -13.17
CA ASN A 105 -5.97 -8.34 -12.34
C ASN A 105 -4.96 -8.32 -11.20
N ALA A 106 -5.07 -9.26 -10.25
CA ALA A 106 -4.20 -9.33 -9.08
C ALA A 106 -2.72 -9.58 -9.43
N ASP A 107 -2.43 -10.40 -10.46
CA ASP A 107 -1.05 -10.72 -10.85
C ASP A 107 -0.28 -9.52 -11.43
N GLU A 108 -1.01 -8.49 -11.83
CA GLU A 108 -0.47 -7.26 -12.42
C GLU A 108 -0.63 -6.03 -11.50
N THR A 109 -1.26 -6.18 -10.32
CA THR A 109 -1.60 -5.08 -9.42
C THR A 109 -1.06 -5.35 -8.02
N TYR A 110 -0.26 -4.43 -7.53
CA TYR A 110 0.40 -4.54 -6.23
C TYR A 110 0.16 -3.29 -5.41
N VAL A 111 0.30 -3.40 -4.09
CA VAL A 111 0.17 -2.27 -3.18
C VAL A 111 1.36 -2.22 -2.23
N MET A 112 1.82 -1.01 -1.95
CA MET A 112 2.95 -0.74 -1.06
C MET A 112 2.63 0.47 -0.19
N GLY A 113 3.11 0.47 1.05
CA GLY A 113 2.92 1.60 1.95
C GLY A 113 3.90 1.59 3.12
N PHE A 114 3.98 2.73 3.81
CA PHE A 114 4.77 2.88 5.03
C PHE A 114 3.93 3.45 6.17
N SER A 115 4.26 3.13 7.41
CA SER A 115 3.57 3.64 8.61
C SER A 115 2.06 3.36 8.53
N MET A 116 1.21 4.37 8.62
CA MET A 116 -0.24 4.28 8.36
C MET A 116 -0.53 3.64 6.99
N GLY A 117 0.24 3.98 5.96
CA GLY A 117 0.10 3.38 4.62
C GLY A 117 0.56 1.93 4.56
N GLY A 118 1.51 1.51 5.40
CA GLY A 118 1.91 0.11 5.54
C GLY A 118 0.79 -0.74 6.13
N PHE A 119 0.13 -0.26 7.17
CA PHE A 119 -1.11 -0.84 7.70
C PHE A 119 -2.18 -0.90 6.60
N GLY A 120 -2.43 0.23 5.92
CA GLY A 120 -3.43 0.32 4.85
C GLY A 120 -3.16 -0.61 3.68
N ALA A 121 -1.88 -0.81 3.31
CA ALA A 121 -1.49 -1.72 2.24
C ALA A 121 -1.84 -3.18 2.60
N LEU A 122 -1.48 -3.64 3.79
CA LEU A 122 -1.83 -4.98 4.28
C LEU A 122 -3.35 -5.15 4.35
N HIS A 123 -4.04 -4.22 4.99
CA HIS A 123 -5.49 -4.27 5.15
C HIS A 123 -6.20 -4.31 3.78
N THR A 124 -5.87 -3.40 2.87
CA THR A 124 -6.51 -3.33 1.54
C THR A 124 -6.24 -4.57 0.70
N ALA A 125 -5.01 -5.09 0.72
CA ALA A 125 -4.66 -6.32 -0.01
C ALA A 125 -5.42 -7.54 0.51
N PHE A 126 -5.62 -7.64 1.82
CA PHE A 126 -6.36 -8.75 2.42
C PHE A 126 -7.89 -8.60 2.27
N ALA A 127 -8.40 -7.37 2.25
CA ALA A 127 -9.82 -7.11 1.98
C ALA A 127 -10.19 -7.39 0.52
N PHE A 128 -9.27 -7.12 -0.43
CA PHE A 128 -9.50 -7.27 -1.87
C PHE A 128 -8.42 -8.12 -2.56
N PRO A 129 -8.24 -9.40 -2.17
CA PRO A 129 -7.18 -10.26 -2.72
C PRO A 129 -7.36 -10.57 -4.21
N GLU A 130 -8.57 -10.39 -4.75
CA GLU A 130 -8.83 -10.48 -6.19
C GLU A 130 -8.32 -9.27 -6.98
N CYS A 131 -7.96 -8.19 -6.29
CA CYS A 131 -7.41 -6.98 -6.89
C CYS A 131 -5.88 -6.91 -6.75
N PHE A 132 -5.33 -7.38 -5.63
CA PHE A 132 -3.91 -7.19 -5.29
C PHE A 132 -3.21 -8.53 -5.07
N GLY A 133 -2.24 -8.85 -5.93
CA GLY A 133 -1.48 -10.12 -5.83
C GLY A 133 -0.25 -10.04 -4.93
N LYS A 134 0.25 -8.83 -4.66
CA LYS A 134 1.41 -8.62 -3.76
C LYS A 134 1.22 -7.37 -2.91
N VAL A 135 1.72 -7.43 -1.68
CA VAL A 135 1.73 -6.30 -0.75
C VAL A 135 3.11 -6.12 -0.13
N ALA A 136 3.57 -4.87 -0.05
CA ALA A 136 4.78 -4.49 0.67
C ALA A 136 4.46 -3.43 1.73
N ALA A 137 4.87 -3.68 2.97
CA ALA A 137 4.51 -2.87 4.12
C ALA A 137 5.75 -2.57 4.97
N MET A 138 6.07 -1.28 5.13
CA MET A 138 7.27 -0.83 5.82
C MET A 138 6.90 -0.06 7.08
N SER A 139 7.53 -0.40 8.22
CA SER A 139 7.28 0.29 9.49
C SER A 139 5.79 0.45 9.78
N SER A 140 5.01 -0.61 9.59
CA SER A 140 3.55 -0.54 9.53
C SER A 140 2.94 -0.17 10.89
N ALA A 141 1.97 0.75 10.89
CA ALA A 141 1.25 1.15 12.09
C ALA A 141 0.21 0.09 12.51
N LEU A 142 0.69 -1.11 12.84
CA LEU A 142 -0.09 -2.28 13.27
C LEU A 142 -0.50 -2.15 14.76
N ILE A 143 -1.24 -1.08 15.06
CA ILE A 143 -1.53 -0.60 16.42
C ILE A 143 -2.85 -1.13 16.99
N ILE A 144 -3.48 -2.11 16.38
CA ILE A 144 -4.80 -2.63 16.79
C ILE A 144 -4.82 -2.97 18.30
N HIS A 145 -3.85 -3.77 18.77
CA HIS A 145 -3.78 -4.18 20.17
C HIS A 145 -3.43 -3.04 21.14
N GLU A 146 -2.79 -1.97 20.62
CA GLU A 146 -2.45 -0.78 21.40
C GLU A 146 -3.67 0.11 21.63
N ILE A 147 -4.55 0.25 20.63
CA ILE A 147 -5.73 1.10 20.71
C ILE A 147 -6.99 0.35 21.20
N ALA A 148 -6.92 -0.97 21.30
CA ALA A 148 -8.01 -1.78 21.83
C ALA A 148 -8.36 -1.35 23.26
N HIS A 149 -9.66 -1.24 23.52
CA HIS A 149 -10.21 -0.82 24.82
C HIS A 149 -9.88 0.61 25.26
N MET A 150 -9.25 1.45 24.40
CA MET A 150 -9.11 2.88 24.69
C MET A 150 -10.48 3.51 24.94
N LYS A 151 -10.55 4.43 25.91
CA LYS A 151 -11.80 5.05 26.36
C LYS A 151 -11.94 6.48 25.87
N PRO A 152 -13.17 7.02 25.76
CA PRO A 152 -13.39 8.44 25.50
C PRO A 152 -12.57 9.34 26.41
N GLY A 153 -11.86 10.28 25.83
CA GLY A 153 -10.97 11.22 26.52
C GLY A 153 -9.52 10.74 26.68
N GLU A 154 -9.20 9.50 26.34
CA GLU A 154 -7.83 9.00 26.33
C GLU A 154 -7.08 9.34 25.04
N SER A 155 -5.74 9.33 25.11
CA SER A 155 -4.82 9.54 24.00
C SER A 155 -3.53 8.77 24.28
N ASN A 156 -2.90 8.23 23.20
CA ASN A 156 -1.59 7.58 23.29
C ASN A 156 -0.41 8.52 22.93
N GLY A 157 -0.67 9.83 22.86
CA GLY A 157 0.35 10.81 22.49
C GLY A 157 0.47 11.07 20.97
N VAL A 158 -0.03 10.16 20.14
CA VAL A 158 -0.14 10.34 18.67
C VAL A 158 -1.53 10.87 18.30
N ALA A 159 -2.59 10.21 18.80
CA ALA A 159 -3.96 10.63 18.57
C ALA A 159 -4.86 10.24 19.75
N ASN A 160 -6.08 10.77 19.77
CA ASN A 160 -7.05 10.52 20.81
C ASN A 160 -8.08 9.43 20.41
N TYR A 161 -8.89 9.03 21.40
CA TYR A 161 -9.97 8.07 21.21
C TYR A 161 -10.88 8.42 20.02
N ASP A 162 -11.32 9.67 19.91
CA ASP A 162 -12.30 10.08 18.89
C ASP A 162 -11.74 9.87 17.47
N TYR A 163 -10.45 10.14 17.27
CA TYR A 163 -9.77 9.88 16.01
C TYR A 163 -9.72 8.38 15.69
N TYR A 164 -9.27 7.56 16.65
CA TYR A 164 -9.18 6.12 16.43
C TYR A 164 -10.55 5.49 16.23
N HIS A 165 -11.53 5.87 17.04
CA HIS A 165 -12.91 5.43 16.86
C HIS A 165 -13.47 5.84 15.48
N GLY A 166 -13.13 7.04 15.01
CA GLY A 166 -13.52 7.52 13.67
C GLY A 166 -12.92 6.74 12.51
N CYS A 167 -11.72 6.18 12.69
CA CYS A 167 -11.04 5.37 11.68
C CYS A 167 -11.39 3.88 11.77
N PHE A 168 -11.30 3.31 12.98
CA PHE A 168 -11.34 1.85 13.22
C PHE A 168 -12.72 1.33 13.62
N GLY A 169 -13.63 2.20 14.00
CA GLY A 169 -14.91 1.83 14.58
C GLY A 169 -14.84 1.61 16.08
N ASP A 170 -15.65 0.69 16.59
CA ASP A 170 -15.73 0.39 18.03
C ASP A 170 -14.42 -0.24 18.54
N LEU A 171 -13.68 0.50 19.40
CA LEU A 171 -12.42 0.05 19.95
C LEU A 171 -12.54 -1.07 20.97
N GLU A 172 -13.72 -1.34 21.51
CA GLU A 172 -13.95 -2.51 22.37
C GLU A 172 -13.92 -3.84 21.59
N THR A 173 -14.21 -3.80 20.30
CA THR A 173 -14.29 -4.98 19.43
C THR A 173 -13.29 -4.95 18.28
N VAL A 174 -12.41 -3.96 18.24
CA VAL A 174 -11.49 -3.72 17.10
C VAL A 174 -10.60 -4.93 16.81
N GLU A 175 -10.13 -5.63 17.83
CA GLU A 175 -9.25 -6.81 17.66
C GLU A 175 -9.90 -7.94 16.86
N THR A 176 -11.21 -8.08 16.97
CA THR A 176 -11.98 -9.13 16.27
C THR A 176 -12.74 -8.61 15.05
N SER A 177 -12.62 -7.32 14.78
CA SER A 177 -13.31 -6.65 13.66
C SER A 177 -12.56 -6.81 12.33
N GLU A 178 -13.24 -6.48 11.24
CA GLU A 178 -12.62 -6.42 9.91
C GLU A 178 -11.59 -5.28 9.75
N SER A 179 -11.50 -4.35 10.70
CA SER A 179 -10.43 -3.35 10.73
C SER A 179 -9.06 -3.96 11.10
N ASN A 180 -9.04 -5.18 11.65
CA ASN A 180 -7.80 -5.87 12.00
C ASN A 180 -7.27 -6.72 10.82
N PRO A 181 -6.06 -6.43 10.28
CA PRO A 181 -5.45 -7.23 9.21
C PRO A 181 -5.25 -8.72 9.59
N GLU A 182 -5.06 -9.05 10.87
CA GLU A 182 -4.96 -10.44 11.35
C GLU A 182 -6.24 -11.23 11.08
N VAL A 183 -7.39 -10.61 11.36
CA VAL A 183 -8.71 -11.21 11.10
C VAL A 183 -8.91 -11.46 9.62
N LEU A 184 -8.54 -10.48 8.77
CA LEU A 184 -8.71 -10.58 7.33
C LEU A 184 -7.84 -11.69 6.73
N VAL A 185 -6.55 -11.71 7.04
CA VAL A 185 -5.63 -12.69 6.48
C VAL A 185 -5.93 -14.11 6.96
N LYS A 186 -6.31 -14.25 8.24
CA LYS A 186 -6.76 -15.54 8.78
C LYS A 186 -8.03 -16.03 8.08
N ARG A 187 -8.98 -15.16 7.84
CA ARG A 187 -10.21 -15.49 7.09
C ARG A 187 -9.90 -15.97 5.67
N LEU A 188 -8.92 -15.36 4.99
CA LEU A 188 -8.48 -15.82 3.67
C LEU A 188 -7.94 -17.24 3.74
N LYS A 189 -7.06 -17.52 4.71
CA LYS A 189 -6.49 -18.84 4.93
C LYS A 189 -7.56 -19.88 5.23
N ASP A 190 -8.41 -19.61 6.21
CA ASP A 190 -9.46 -20.55 6.67
C ASP A 190 -10.45 -20.89 5.53
N ASN A 191 -10.68 -19.97 4.62
CA ASN A 191 -11.56 -20.18 3.46
C ASN A 191 -10.82 -20.68 2.20
N GLY A 192 -9.53 -21.01 2.31
CA GLY A 192 -8.73 -21.49 1.16
C GLY A 192 -8.63 -20.48 0.01
N ARG A 193 -8.76 -19.20 0.30
CA ARG A 193 -8.61 -18.13 -0.71
C ARG A 193 -7.14 -17.80 -0.91
N GLN A 194 -6.82 -17.30 -2.08
CA GLN A 194 -5.47 -16.82 -2.37
C GLN A 194 -5.11 -15.65 -1.42
N ILE A 195 -3.96 -15.77 -0.76
CA ILE A 195 -3.37 -14.70 0.05
C ILE A 195 -2.35 -14.00 -0.85
N PRO A 196 -2.35 -12.65 -0.92
CA PRO A 196 -1.30 -11.92 -1.61
C PRO A 196 0.10 -12.26 -1.09
N GLU A 197 1.13 -12.22 -1.93
CA GLU A 197 2.51 -12.34 -1.47
C GLU A 197 2.85 -11.16 -0.55
N ILE A 198 3.30 -11.44 0.68
CA ILE A 198 3.51 -10.45 1.74
C ILE A 198 4.99 -10.16 1.92
N PHE A 199 5.36 -8.88 1.84
CA PHE A 199 6.69 -8.35 2.12
C PHE A 199 6.58 -7.30 3.22
N MET A 200 7.34 -7.46 4.30
CA MET A 200 7.32 -6.54 5.42
C MET A 200 8.73 -6.16 5.85
N SER A 201 8.89 -4.94 6.37
CA SER A 201 10.14 -4.52 7.01
C SER A 201 9.90 -3.49 8.11
N CYS A 202 10.83 -3.47 9.08
CA CYS A 202 10.87 -2.44 10.11
C CYS A 202 12.32 -2.14 10.51
N GLY A 203 12.60 -0.88 10.83
CA GLY A 203 13.90 -0.48 11.36
C GLY A 203 14.06 -0.90 12.82
N THR A 204 15.27 -1.29 13.22
CA THR A 204 15.52 -1.73 14.62
C THR A 204 15.51 -0.58 15.63
N GLU A 205 15.47 0.65 15.17
CA GLU A 205 15.35 1.87 15.99
C GLU A 205 13.98 2.57 15.79
N ASP A 206 13.04 1.88 15.11
CA ASP A 206 11.68 2.36 14.84
C ASP A 206 10.76 2.09 16.04
N PHE A 207 9.96 3.07 16.44
CA PHE A 207 9.04 2.94 17.57
C PHE A 207 7.89 1.94 17.30
N LEU A 208 7.64 1.56 16.05
CA LEU A 208 6.68 0.52 15.65
C LEU A 208 7.30 -0.88 15.51
N LEU A 209 8.57 -1.05 15.91
CA LEU A 209 9.26 -2.34 15.74
C LEU A 209 8.51 -3.49 16.39
N GLU A 210 8.09 -3.33 17.65
CA GLU A 210 7.40 -4.41 18.38
C GLU A 210 6.03 -4.73 17.78
N ASN A 211 5.30 -3.74 17.25
CA ASN A 211 4.05 -3.96 16.54
C ASN A 211 4.26 -4.81 15.25
N ASN A 212 5.34 -4.52 14.51
CA ASN A 212 5.67 -5.26 13.29
C ASN A 212 6.17 -6.68 13.61
N ARG A 213 6.93 -6.87 14.68
CA ARG A 213 7.37 -8.19 15.18
C ARG A 213 6.17 -9.03 15.64
N ALA A 214 5.23 -8.44 16.35
CA ALA A 214 4.03 -9.13 16.80
C ALA A 214 3.20 -9.66 15.61
N PHE A 215 3.03 -8.85 14.59
CA PHE A 215 2.32 -9.29 13.38
C PHE A 215 3.12 -10.33 12.58
N HIS A 216 4.44 -10.20 12.50
CA HIS A 216 5.32 -11.22 11.92
C HIS A 216 5.14 -12.57 12.64
N GLN A 217 5.23 -12.56 13.99
CA GLN A 217 5.00 -13.75 14.81
C GLN A 217 3.61 -14.35 14.57
N TYR A 218 2.58 -13.51 14.52
CA TYR A 218 1.21 -13.97 14.20
C TYR A 218 1.11 -14.69 12.86
N LEU A 219 1.77 -14.16 11.81
CA LEU A 219 1.81 -14.80 10.49
C LEU A 219 2.57 -16.14 10.53
N GLU A 220 3.65 -16.25 11.33
CA GLU A 220 4.37 -17.52 11.54
C GLU A 220 3.49 -18.55 12.28
N GLU A 221 2.88 -18.16 13.39
CA GLU A 221 2.02 -19.03 14.20
C GLU A 221 0.79 -19.51 13.43
N THR A 222 0.30 -18.71 12.52
CA THR A 222 -0.81 -19.07 11.62
C THR A 222 -0.36 -19.73 10.33
N ASP A 223 0.94 -20.03 10.16
CA ASP A 223 1.53 -20.63 8.95
C ASP A 223 1.11 -19.90 7.66
N ILE A 224 1.27 -18.58 7.65
CA ILE A 224 1.05 -17.71 6.49
C ILE A 224 2.40 -17.28 5.94
N SER A 225 2.67 -17.67 4.68
CA SER A 225 3.94 -17.37 4.02
C SER A 225 4.14 -15.86 3.82
N HIS A 226 5.28 -15.35 4.25
CA HIS A 226 5.65 -13.94 4.11
C HIS A 226 7.17 -13.75 4.18
N ILE A 227 7.63 -12.57 3.82
CA ILE A 227 9.02 -12.14 3.99
C ILE A 227 9.01 -10.97 4.98
N TYR A 228 9.75 -11.11 6.08
CA TYR A 228 9.97 -10.04 7.04
C TYR A 228 11.46 -9.72 7.16
N LEU A 229 11.82 -8.44 7.07
CA LEU A 229 13.20 -7.97 7.08
C LEU A 229 13.38 -6.87 8.13
N GLU A 230 14.39 -7.00 8.95
CA GLU A 230 14.86 -5.95 9.86
C GLU A 230 16.26 -5.48 9.48
N SER A 231 16.53 -4.22 9.64
CA SER A 231 17.87 -3.66 9.61
C SER A 231 17.94 -2.41 10.50
N LYS A 232 19.16 -1.94 10.76
CA LYS A 232 19.32 -0.66 11.44
C LYS A 232 18.61 0.45 10.68
N GLY A 233 17.75 1.21 11.37
CA GLY A 233 16.98 2.30 10.79
C GLY A 233 15.89 2.76 11.73
N GLU A 234 15.41 3.97 11.48
CA GLU A 234 14.38 4.67 12.24
C GLU A 234 13.09 4.79 11.44
N HIS A 235 12.05 5.37 12.04
CA HIS A 235 10.77 5.69 11.39
C HIS A 235 10.91 6.91 10.47
N ASN A 236 11.59 6.76 9.33
CA ASN A 236 11.89 7.89 8.44
C ASN A 236 11.94 7.50 6.95
N MET A 237 11.98 8.54 6.10
CA MET A 237 11.98 8.39 4.65
C MET A 237 13.21 7.68 4.09
N ASP A 238 14.36 7.74 4.75
CA ASP A 238 15.58 7.07 4.26
C ASP A 238 15.40 5.56 4.31
N PHE A 239 14.89 5.04 5.43
CA PHE A 239 14.55 3.63 5.57
C PHE A 239 13.48 3.21 4.55
N TRP A 240 12.41 3.98 4.40
CA TRP A 240 11.32 3.61 3.50
C TRP A 240 11.70 3.68 2.02
N LYS A 241 12.56 4.60 1.60
CA LYS A 241 13.11 4.64 0.24
C LYS A 241 13.99 3.43 -0.06
N GLU A 242 14.87 3.05 0.87
CA GLU A 242 15.69 1.85 0.71
C GLU A 242 14.84 0.60 0.54
N TYR A 243 13.88 0.39 1.45
CA TYR A 243 13.05 -0.81 1.43
C TYR A 243 12.01 -0.80 0.30
N SER A 244 11.49 0.34 -0.10
CA SER A 244 10.62 0.41 -1.29
C SER A 244 11.35 -0.02 -2.57
N ALA A 245 12.61 0.39 -2.75
CA ALA A 245 13.44 -0.06 -3.86
C ALA A 245 13.73 -1.57 -3.78
N LYS A 246 14.03 -2.09 -2.58
CA LYS A 246 14.29 -3.51 -2.33
C LYS A 246 13.05 -4.37 -2.61
N PHE A 247 11.88 -3.96 -2.11
CA PHE A 247 10.63 -4.68 -2.34
C PHE A 247 10.15 -4.54 -3.79
N ALA A 248 10.31 -3.37 -4.41
CA ALA A 248 10.02 -3.25 -5.83
C ALA A 248 10.83 -4.24 -6.67
N LYS A 249 12.11 -4.42 -6.36
CA LYS A 249 12.94 -5.44 -7.02
C LYS A 249 12.41 -6.86 -6.79
N MET A 250 11.99 -7.21 -5.57
CA MET A 250 11.42 -8.52 -5.25
C MET A 250 10.06 -8.74 -5.94
N MET A 251 9.21 -7.72 -5.97
CA MET A 251 7.85 -7.80 -6.52
C MET A 251 7.84 -7.82 -8.06
N PHE A 252 8.72 -7.07 -8.71
CA PHE A 252 8.72 -6.89 -10.18
C PHE A 252 9.84 -7.66 -10.89
N GLY A 253 10.81 -8.19 -10.16
CA GLY A 253 12.00 -8.85 -10.69
C GLY A 253 13.16 -7.89 -10.96
N GLU A 254 14.22 -8.36 -11.66
CA GLU A 254 15.41 -7.53 -11.91
C GLU A 254 15.11 -6.30 -12.79
N GLU A 255 15.85 -5.22 -12.51
CA GLU A 255 15.82 -4.00 -13.34
C GLU A 255 16.06 -4.33 -14.81
N ARG A 256 15.29 -3.73 -15.71
CA ARG A 256 15.61 -3.82 -17.13
C ARG A 256 16.89 -3.02 -17.39
N LYS A 257 17.94 -3.69 -17.83
CA LYS A 257 19.13 -3.03 -18.37
C LYS A 257 18.67 -2.13 -19.51
N LYS A 258 19.05 -0.82 -19.48
CA LYS A 258 18.88 0.08 -20.62
C LYS A 258 19.47 -0.60 -21.84
N VAL A 259 18.62 -0.95 -22.80
CA VAL A 259 19.10 -1.42 -24.12
C VAL A 259 19.83 -0.22 -24.71
N GLY A 260 21.15 -0.35 -24.84
CA GLY A 260 21.97 0.73 -25.39
C GLY A 260 21.41 1.18 -26.75
N THR A 261 21.27 2.47 -26.92
CA THR A 261 20.96 3.10 -28.23
C THR A 261 21.95 2.60 -29.25
N ARG A 262 21.54 1.69 -30.13
CA ARG A 262 22.30 1.42 -31.35
C ARG A 262 22.31 2.70 -32.17
N SER A 263 23.45 3.33 -32.28
CA SER A 263 23.67 4.38 -33.25
C SER A 263 23.41 3.81 -34.64
N ILE A 264 22.41 4.35 -35.32
CA ILE A 264 22.16 4.07 -36.76
C ILE A 264 23.35 4.66 -37.51
N PRO A 265 24.10 3.86 -38.29
CA PRO A 265 25.12 4.43 -39.14
C PRO A 265 24.46 5.36 -40.15
N ARG A 266 24.87 6.63 -40.20
CA ARG A 266 24.49 7.53 -41.27
C ARG A 266 25.21 7.04 -42.52
N HIS A 267 24.49 6.46 -43.47
CA HIS A 267 25.00 6.27 -44.82
C HIS A 267 25.09 7.64 -45.48
N GLY A 268 26.34 7.99 -45.87
CA GLY A 268 26.66 9.13 -46.73
C GLY A 268 26.26 8.87 -48.18
#